data_de5fb072de46a57c30018b150af2c614
#
_entry.id   de5fb072de46a57c30018b150af2c614
#
_cell.length_a   1.000
_cell.length_b   1.000
_cell.length_c   1.000
_cell.angle_alpha   90.00
_cell.angle_beta   90.00
_cell.angle_gamma   90.00
#
_symmetry.space_group_name_H-M   'P 1'
#
loop_
_entity.id
_entity.type
_entity.pdbx_description
1 polymer ?
#
loop_
_entity_poly.entity_id
_entity_poly.type
_entity_poly.pdbx_seq_one_letter_code
_entity_poly.pdbx_strand_id
1 'polypeptide(L)'
;MIRRRRGDVVGLVIGLALFAGSSAIAAQGPAFGEVAAFEAINSLPDVLYFVIWPFMQFGVFVTIPILVVIALILRRVRLAGAMAIAGVGVYLLARVAKDLVSRGRPAAMLSGVEGRETFVEGSLGYPSGHAAVAAALTIVVWPYLPGRWKAAPVALLAVVFIGRLYVGAHLPLDLIGGAALGLAAGCAANLVVGVPDLAETGATEEPKEASAA
;
A
#
# COMPACT_ATOMS: atom_id res chain seq x y z
N MET A 1 26.29 -7.10 3.00
CA MET A 1 26.04 -6.37 4.29
C MET A 1 24.56 -6.03 4.46
N ILE A 2 24.11 -5.77 5.71
CA ILE A 2 22.75 -5.32 6.01
C ILE A 2 22.82 -3.83 6.28
N ARG A 3 21.94 -3.06 5.63
CA ARG A 3 21.93 -1.60 5.73
C ARG A 3 20.57 -1.12 6.26
N ARG A 4 20.61 -0.17 7.19
CA ARG A 4 19.47 0.66 7.58
C ARG A 4 19.57 1.97 6.81
N ARG A 5 18.61 2.21 5.91
CA ARG A 5 18.70 3.37 5.01
C ARG A 5 18.14 4.61 5.69
N ARG A 6 18.84 5.74 5.54
CA ARG A 6 18.32 7.06 5.98
C ARG A 6 16.96 7.38 5.33
N GLY A 7 16.75 6.93 4.08
CA GLY A 7 15.49 7.08 3.39
C GLY A 7 14.30 6.41 4.08
N ASP A 8 14.52 5.26 4.77
CA ASP A 8 13.43 4.62 5.53
C ASP A 8 13.08 5.42 6.81
N VAL A 9 14.05 6.12 7.43
CA VAL A 9 13.76 7.04 8.55
C VAL A 9 12.94 8.22 8.06
N VAL A 10 13.34 8.84 6.96
CA VAL A 10 12.61 9.96 6.35
C VAL A 10 11.20 9.52 5.91
N GLY A 11 11.09 8.36 5.25
CA GLY A 11 9.81 7.80 4.83
C GLY A 11 8.88 7.50 6.01
N LEU A 12 9.40 6.99 7.12
CA LEU A 12 8.64 6.77 8.35
C LEU A 12 8.07 8.10 8.88
N VAL A 13 8.90 9.12 9.00
CA VAL A 13 8.47 10.45 9.50
C VAL A 13 7.43 11.08 8.58
N ILE A 14 7.67 11.05 7.26
CA ILE A 14 6.73 11.58 6.26
C ILE A 14 5.40 10.79 6.33
N GLY A 15 5.46 9.46 6.39
CA GLY A 15 4.26 8.62 6.47
C GLY A 15 3.43 8.94 7.70
N LEU A 16 4.06 9.08 8.88
CA LEU A 16 3.37 9.45 10.11
C LEU A 16 2.77 10.87 10.04
N ALA A 17 3.51 11.83 9.49
CA ALA A 17 3.03 13.21 9.34
C ALA A 17 1.83 13.31 8.38
N LEU A 18 1.90 12.62 7.23
CA LEU A 18 0.81 12.56 6.26
C LEU A 18 -0.41 11.83 6.84
N PHE A 19 -0.19 10.74 7.59
CA PHE A 19 -1.27 10.02 8.25
C PHE A 19 -1.97 10.91 9.29
N ALA A 20 -1.22 11.59 10.14
CA ALA A 20 -1.78 12.49 11.15
C ALA A 20 -2.56 13.65 10.49
N GLY A 21 -1.98 14.30 9.48
CA GLY A 21 -2.63 15.39 8.76
C GLY A 21 -3.91 14.94 8.04
N SER A 22 -3.86 13.81 7.31
CA SER A 22 -5.03 13.26 6.63
C SER A 22 -6.11 12.79 7.61
N SER A 23 -5.73 12.25 8.78
CA SER A 23 -6.67 11.87 9.84
C SER A 23 -7.42 13.08 10.39
N ALA A 24 -6.71 14.19 10.63
CA ALA A 24 -7.32 15.42 11.16
C ALA A 24 -8.33 16.03 10.17
N ILE A 25 -8.05 15.94 8.87
CA ILE A 25 -8.97 16.41 7.82
C ILE A 25 -10.15 15.43 7.68
N ALA A 26 -9.88 14.12 7.63
CA ALA A 26 -10.88 13.08 7.46
C ALA A 26 -11.93 13.05 8.58
N ALA A 27 -11.54 13.39 9.81
CA ALA A 27 -12.43 13.50 10.96
C ALA A 27 -13.49 14.62 10.81
N GLN A 28 -13.27 15.58 9.90
CA GLN A 28 -14.20 16.70 9.65
C GLN A 28 -15.26 16.37 8.56
N GLY A 29 -15.20 15.19 7.96
CA GLY A 29 -16.06 14.78 6.85
C GLY A 29 -15.37 14.83 5.48
N PRO A 30 -16.11 14.84 4.36
CA PRO A 30 -15.55 14.95 3.01
C PRO A 30 -14.84 16.29 2.79
N ALA A 31 -13.58 16.22 2.33
CA ALA A 31 -12.78 17.41 2.04
C ALA A 31 -13.18 18.06 0.70
N PHE A 32 -12.76 19.31 0.51
CA PHE A 32 -13.00 20.03 -0.75
C PHE A 32 -12.43 19.25 -1.95
N GLY A 33 -13.26 19.09 -2.99
CA GLY A 33 -12.89 18.36 -4.22
C GLY A 33 -12.85 16.82 -4.08
N GLU A 34 -12.94 16.28 -2.87
CA GLU A 34 -12.87 14.84 -2.64
C GLU A 34 -14.07 14.11 -3.25
N VAL A 35 -15.26 14.69 -3.12
CA VAL A 35 -16.50 14.13 -3.68
C VAL A 35 -16.45 14.10 -5.20
N ALA A 36 -16.05 15.20 -5.85
CA ALA A 36 -15.94 15.27 -7.30
C ALA A 36 -14.92 14.26 -7.86
N ALA A 37 -13.77 14.11 -7.19
CA ALA A 37 -12.76 13.11 -7.58
C ALA A 37 -13.26 11.68 -7.40
N PHE A 38 -14.04 11.41 -6.36
CA PHE A 38 -14.70 10.13 -6.15
C PHE A 38 -15.74 9.85 -7.23
N GLU A 39 -16.67 10.76 -7.48
CA GLU A 39 -17.74 10.61 -8.46
C GLU A 39 -17.20 10.38 -9.87
N ALA A 40 -16.14 11.08 -10.27
CA ALA A 40 -15.49 10.91 -11.57
C ALA A 40 -15.00 9.46 -11.81
N ILE A 41 -14.60 8.74 -10.76
CA ILE A 41 -14.15 7.34 -10.86
C ILE A 41 -15.31 6.38 -10.59
N ASN A 42 -16.17 6.68 -9.63
CA ASN A 42 -17.28 5.81 -9.25
C ASN A 42 -18.33 5.68 -10.34
N SER A 43 -18.55 6.74 -11.15
CA SER A 43 -19.49 6.74 -12.29
C SER A 43 -19.01 6.00 -13.54
N LEU A 44 -17.79 5.44 -13.54
CA LEU A 44 -17.27 4.68 -14.68
C LEU A 44 -18.11 3.41 -14.95
N PRO A 45 -18.20 2.93 -16.22
CA PRO A 45 -19.03 1.80 -16.61
C PRO A 45 -18.71 0.49 -15.86
N ASP A 46 -19.74 -0.30 -15.57
CA ASP A 46 -19.63 -1.56 -14.81
C ASP A 46 -18.76 -2.63 -15.48
N VAL A 47 -18.61 -2.59 -16.80
CA VAL A 47 -17.76 -3.52 -17.54
C VAL A 47 -16.30 -3.49 -17.07
N LEU A 48 -15.82 -2.36 -16.52
CA LEU A 48 -14.47 -2.22 -15.99
C LEU A 48 -14.24 -3.03 -14.71
N TYR A 49 -15.31 -3.48 -14.05
CA TYR A 49 -15.21 -4.30 -12.84
C TYR A 49 -14.37 -5.55 -13.06
N PHE A 50 -14.58 -6.25 -14.18
CA PHE A 50 -13.85 -7.48 -14.50
C PHE A 50 -12.36 -7.26 -14.71
N VAL A 51 -11.95 -6.04 -15.09
CA VAL A 51 -10.53 -5.68 -15.26
C VAL A 51 -9.94 -5.15 -13.95
N ILE A 52 -10.64 -4.27 -13.25
CA ILE A 52 -10.12 -3.58 -12.05
C ILE A 52 -10.09 -4.52 -10.84
N TRP A 53 -11.14 -5.33 -10.65
CA TRP A 53 -11.34 -6.16 -9.48
C TRP A 53 -10.16 -7.11 -9.16
N PRO A 54 -9.60 -7.89 -10.11
CA PRO A 54 -8.49 -8.80 -9.82
C PRO A 54 -7.25 -8.09 -9.29
N PHE A 55 -6.93 -6.92 -9.84
CA PHE A 55 -5.74 -6.16 -9.46
C PHE A 55 -5.90 -5.45 -8.12
N MET A 56 -7.10 -4.97 -7.79
CA MET A 56 -7.29 -4.33 -6.48
C MET A 56 -7.18 -5.32 -5.32
N GLN A 57 -7.30 -6.65 -5.58
CA GLN A 57 -7.12 -7.69 -4.56
C GLN A 57 -5.70 -7.73 -3.98
N PHE A 58 -4.71 -7.10 -4.61
CA PHE A 58 -3.36 -6.97 -4.03
C PHE A 58 -3.31 -6.20 -2.72
N GLY A 59 -4.35 -5.44 -2.39
CA GLY A 59 -4.52 -4.78 -1.10
C GLY A 59 -5.23 -5.62 -0.03
N VAL A 60 -5.71 -6.83 -0.34
CA VAL A 60 -6.41 -7.70 0.62
C VAL A 60 -5.43 -8.32 1.61
N PHE A 61 -5.88 -8.54 2.85
CA PHE A 61 -5.07 -9.17 3.89
C PHE A 61 -4.41 -10.49 3.45
N VAL A 62 -5.14 -11.31 2.67
CA VAL A 62 -4.67 -12.63 2.21
C VAL A 62 -3.45 -12.53 1.28
N THR A 63 -3.21 -11.38 0.65
CA THR A 63 -2.00 -11.14 -0.15
C THR A 63 -0.73 -11.20 0.69
N ILE A 64 -0.80 -10.83 1.98
CA ILE A 64 0.35 -10.84 2.88
C ILE A 64 0.93 -12.26 3.02
N PRO A 65 0.19 -13.27 3.50
CA PRO A 65 0.74 -14.61 3.64
C PRO A 65 1.17 -15.22 2.29
N ILE A 66 0.46 -14.93 1.19
CA ILE A 66 0.87 -15.40 -0.14
C ILE A 66 2.26 -14.88 -0.50
N LEU A 67 2.50 -13.57 -0.40
CA LEU A 67 3.79 -12.97 -0.73
C LEU A 67 4.90 -13.38 0.26
N VAL A 68 4.57 -13.58 1.54
CA VAL A 68 5.50 -14.13 2.53
C VAL A 68 5.94 -15.53 2.12
N VAL A 69 5.01 -16.43 1.76
CA VAL A 69 5.32 -17.78 1.30
C VAL A 69 6.17 -17.75 0.02
N ILE A 70 5.82 -16.93 -0.96
CA ILE A 70 6.62 -16.75 -2.17
C ILE A 70 8.05 -16.30 -1.83
N ALA A 71 8.21 -15.33 -0.94
CA ALA A 71 9.53 -14.86 -0.52
C ALA A 71 10.34 -15.96 0.19
N LEU A 72 9.70 -16.83 0.99
CA LEU A 72 10.32 -17.97 1.64
C LEU A 72 10.75 -19.03 0.62
N ILE A 73 9.91 -19.36 -0.37
CA ILE A 73 10.25 -20.28 -1.46
C ILE A 73 11.47 -19.76 -2.24
N LEU A 74 11.53 -18.45 -2.48
CA LEU A 74 12.66 -17.77 -3.10
C LEU A 74 13.87 -17.62 -2.16
N ARG A 75 13.82 -18.22 -0.97
CA ARG A 75 14.86 -18.15 0.09
C ARG A 75 15.20 -16.72 0.53
N ARG A 76 14.27 -15.78 0.37
CA ARG A 76 14.42 -14.38 0.79
C ARG A 76 13.81 -14.13 2.17
N VAL A 77 14.32 -14.83 3.18
CA VAL A 77 13.77 -14.86 4.55
C VAL A 77 13.59 -13.46 5.16
N ARG A 78 14.51 -12.52 4.89
CA ARG A 78 14.40 -11.13 5.37
C ARG A 78 13.23 -10.39 4.72
N LEU A 79 13.07 -10.54 3.40
CA LEU A 79 11.94 -9.97 2.69
C LEU A 79 10.62 -10.53 3.24
N ALA A 80 10.55 -11.85 3.47
CA ALA A 80 9.40 -12.49 4.07
C ALA A 80 9.07 -11.92 5.46
N GLY A 81 10.09 -11.78 6.32
CA GLY A 81 9.94 -11.20 7.66
C GLY A 81 9.47 -9.74 7.60
N ALA A 82 10.07 -8.92 6.73
CA ALA A 82 9.65 -7.53 6.55
C ALA A 82 8.22 -7.42 6.01
N MET A 83 7.81 -8.26 5.05
CA MET A 83 6.43 -8.32 4.53
C MET A 83 5.43 -8.73 5.61
N ALA A 84 5.77 -9.73 6.44
CA ALA A 84 4.91 -10.16 7.54
C ALA A 84 4.74 -9.04 8.58
N ILE A 85 5.83 -8.43 9.03
CA ILE A 85 5.80 -7.34 10.02
C ILE A 85 5.03 -6.13 9.48
N ALA A 86 5.35 -5.67 8.27
CA ALA A 86 4.70 -4.51 7.67
C ALA A 86 3.22 -4.77 7.36
N GLY A 87 2.92 -5.91 6.72
CA GLY A 87 1.57 -6.23 6.27
C GLY A 87 0.61 -6.47 7.43
N VAL A 88 0.98 -7.34 8.38
CA VAL A 88 0.15 -7.61 9.56
C VAL A 88 0.08 -6.37 10.45
N GLY A 89 1.21 -5.70 10.68
CA GLY A 89 1.28 -4.50 11.50
C GLY A 89 0.37 -3.39 10.97
N VAL A 90 0.45 -3.08 9.66
CA VAL A 90 -0.39 -2.02 9.07
C VAL A 90 -1.87 -2.40 9.06
N TYR A 91 -2.20 -3.68 8.85
CA TYR A 91 -3.58 -4.15 8.91
C TYR A 91 -4.21 -3.92 10.29
N LEU A 92 -3.47 -4.27 11.36
CA LEU A 92 -3.93 -4.06 12.73
C LEU A 92 -4.01 -2.57 13.08
N LEU A 93 -2.99 -1.78 12.70
CA LEU A 93 -2.99 -0.33 12.90
C LEU A 93 -4.14 0.36 12.17
N ALA A 94 -4.45 -0.05 10.94
CA ALA A 94 -5.58 0.49 10.19
C ALA A 94 -6.92 0.20 10.87
N ARG A 95 -7.08 -0.94 11.55
CA ARG A 95 -8.29 -1.24 12.34
C ARG A 95 -8.43 -0.30 13.53
N VAL A 96 -7.34 -0.13 14.30
CA VAL A 96 -7.34 0.81 15.44
C VAL A 96 -7.62 2.25 14.96
N ALA A 97 -7.00 2.66 13.86
CA ALA A 97 -7.19 4.00 13.31
C ALA A 97 -8.64 4.24 12.84
N LYS A 98 -9.35 3.21 12.36
CA LYS A 98 -10.77 3.29 12.00
C LYS A 98 -11.62 3.73 13.18
N ASP A 99 -11.43 3.09 14.32
CA ASP A 99 -12.21 3.38 15.54
C ASP A 99 -11.90 4.80 16.06
N LEU A 100 -10.65 5.26 15.90
CA LEU A 100 -10.23 6.60 16.36
C LEU A 100 -10.79 7.74 15.49
N VAL A 101 -10.81 7.57 14.17
CA VAL A 101 -11.28 8.61 13.23
C VAL A 101 -12.77 8.52 12.97
N SER A 102 -13.33 7.30 13.04
CA SER A 102 -14.77 7.01 12.95
C SER A 102 -15.46 7.58 11.70
N ARG A 103 -14.72 7.70 10.57
CA ARG A 103 -15.27 8.21 9.31
C ARG A 103 -16.05 7.12 8.58
N GLY A 104 -17.28 7.40 8.20
CA GLY A 104 -18.14 6.51 7.42
C GLY A 104 -17.59 6.23 6.02
N ARG A 105 -18.15 5.21 5.36
CA ARG A 105 -17.91 4.94 3.93
C ARG A 105 -18.68 5.91 3.05
N PRO A 106 -18.34 6.04 1.73
CA PRO A 106 -19.04 6.93 0.81
C PRO A 106 -20.56 6.79 0.87
N ALA A 107 -21.12 5.58 0.82
CA ALA A 107 -22.57 5.35 0.85
C ALA A 107 -23.26 5.80 2.15
N ALA A 108 -22.52 5.96 3.25
CA ALA A 108 -23.05 6.52 4.51
C ALA A 108 -23.02 8.06 4.55
N MET A 109 -22.31 8.69 3.64
CA MET A 109 -22.09 10.16 3.64
C MET A 109 -22.61 10.85 2.37
N LEU A 110 -22.77 10.11 1.27
CA LEU A 110 -23.14 10.64 -0.02
C LEU A 110 -24.34 9.89 -0.59
N SER A 111 -25.17 10.56 -1.39
CA SER A 111 -26.23 9.96 -2.19
C SER A 111 -25.70 9.56 -3.57
N GLY A 112 -26.33 8.57 -4.22
CA GLY A 112 -26.00 8.17 -5.60
C GLY A 112 -24.67 7.43 -5.75
N VAL A 113 -24.17 6.80 -4.68
CA VAL A 113 -22.94 5.99 -4.75
C VAL A 113 -23.22 4.67 -5.46
N GLU A 114 -22.45 4.39 -6.52
CA GLU A 114 -22.43 3.09 -7.20
C GLU A 114 -21.64 2.07 -6.38
N GLY A 115 -22.36 1.32 -5.55
CA GLY A 115 -21.77 0.28 -4.68
C GLY A 115 -21.57 -1.03 -5.43
N ARG A 116 -20.36 -1.34 -5.88
CA ARG A 116 -20.02 -2.57 -6.62
C ARG A 116 -19.48 -3.70 -5.73
N GLU A 117 -19.38 -3.46 -4.42
CA GLU A 117 -19.07 -4.46 -3.39
C GLU A 117 -20.02 -4.32 -2.22
N THR A 118 -20.29 -5.44 -1.55
CA THR A 118 -21.12 -5.43 -0.33
C THR A 118 -20.23 -5.15 0.87
N PHE A 119 -20.61 -4.17 1.66
CA PHE A 119 -19.94 -3.83 2.93
C PHE A 119 -20.89 -4.06 4.09
N VAL A 120 -20.31 -4.42 5.24
CA VAL A 120 -21.08 -4.51 6.49
C VAL A 120 -21.61 -3.12 6.82
N GLU A 121 -22.90 -3.05 7.12
CA GLU A 121 -23.55 -1.80 7.54
C GLU A 121 -22.81 -1.19 8.74
N GLY A 122 -22.65 0.11 8.74
CA GLY A 122 -21.88 0.83 9.78
C GLY A 122 -20.37 0.66 9.69
N SER A 123 -19.83 -0.04 8.66
CA SER A 123 -18.37 -0.18 8.52
C SER A 123 -17.70 1.14 8.17
N LEU A 124 -16.53 1.39 8.79
CA LEU A 124 -15.79 2.63 8.67
C LEU A 124 -14.92 2.69 7.40
N GLY A 125 -14.81 3.88 6.81
CA GLY A 125 -14.02 4.14 5.59
C GLY A 125 -12.54 4.40 5.88
N TYR A 126 -12.24 5.37 6.72
CA TYR A 126 -10.88 5.85 6.94
C TYR A 126 -10.15 5.08 8.06
N PRO A 127 -8.85 4.72 7.86
CA PRO A 127 -8.13 4.69 6.59
C PRO A 127 -8.46 3.44 5.77
N SER A 128 -8.15 3.46 4.47
CA SER A 128 -8.31 2.29 3.60
C SER A 128 -7.30 1.19 3.94
N GLY A 129 -7.80 0.03 4.37
CA GLY A 129 -6.96 -1.14 4.64
C GLY A 129 -6.25 -1.68 3.39
N HIS A 130 -6.93 -1.68 2.23
CA HIS A 130 -6.34 -2.10 0.96
C HIS A 130 -5.17 -1.20 0.55
N ALA A 131 -5.35 0.13 0.63
CA ALA A 131 -4.28 1.08 0.33
C ALA A 131 -3.11 0.93 1.30
N ALA A 132 -3.39 0.71 2.59
CA ALA A 132 -2.37 0.53 3.62
C ALA A 132 -1.51 -0.72 3.37
N VAL A 133 -2.14 -1.87 3.12
CA VAL A 133 -1.44 -3.14 2.83
C VAL A 133 -0.64 -3.02 1.52
N ALA A 134 -1.25 -2.54 0.43
CA ALA A 134 -0.58 -2.40 -0.85
C ALA A 134 0.62 -1.46 -0.77
N ALA A 135 0.50 -0.32 -0.08
CA ALA A 135 1.60 0.61 0.12
C ALA A 135 2.72 0.02 0.98
N ALA A 136 2.40 -0.64 2.10
CA ALA A 136 3.39 -1.28 2.96
C ALA A 136 4.21 -2.34 2.21
N LEU A 137 3.54 -3.22 1.45
CA LEU A 137 4.20 -4.24 0.64
C LEU A 137 5.05 -3.63 -0.48
N THR A 138 4.57 -2.55 -1.12
CA THR A 138 5.33 -1.78 -2.12
C THR A 138 6.64 -1.25 -1.53
N ILE A 139 6.60 -0.62 -0.35
CA ILE A 139 7.79 -0.07 0.31
C ILE A 139 8.77 -1.17 0.71
N VAL A 140 8.28 -2.30 1.22
CA VAL A 140 9.13 -3.42 1.64
C VAL A 140 9.82 -4.09 0.45
N VAL A 141 9.13 -4.27 -0.68
CA VAL A 141 9.70 -4.91 -1.87
C VAL A 141 10.67 -3.98 -2.64
N TRP A 142 10.47 -2.67 -2.54
CA TRP A 142 11.21 -1.66 -3.30
C TRP A 142 12.73 -1.81 -3.32
N PRO A 143 13.42 -2.08 -2.17
CA PRO A 143 14.86 -2.28 -2.15
C PRO A 143 15.35 -3.51 -2.88
N TYR A 144 14.49 -4.47 -3.14
CA TYR A 144 14.82 -5.76 -3.75
C TYR A 144 14.61 -5.78 -5.26
N LEU A 145 14.00 -4.71 -5.82
CA LEU A 145 13.68 -4.63 -7.24
C LEU A 145 14.74 -3.87 -8.04
N PRO A 146 15.16 -4.41 -9.21
CA PRO A 146 15.94 -3.66 -10.19
C PRO A 146 15.17 -2.41 -10.65
N GLY A 147 15.89 -1.36 -11.08
CA GLY A 147 15.30 -0.06 -11.42
C GLY A 147 14.11 -0.14 -12.37
N ARG A 148 14.19 -0.96 -13.43
CA ARG A 148 13.12 -1.15 -14.41
C ARG A 148 11.82 -1.75 -13.84
N TRP A 149 11.91 -2.52 -12.76
CA TRP A 149 10.74 -3.17 -12.15
C TRP A 149 10.09 -2.35 -11.03
N LYS A 150 10.69 -1.22 -10.62
CA LYS A 150 10.13 -0.38 -9.54
C LYS A 150 8.80 0.27 -9.90
N ALA A 151 8.55 0.48 -11.19
CA ALA A 151 7.26 1.01 -11.64
C ALA A 151 6.09 0.05 -11.39
N ALA A 152 6.31 -1.27 -11.40
CA ALA A 152 5.25 -2.26 -11.29
C ALA A 152 4.47 -2.19 -9.95
N PRO A 153 5.10 -2.22 -8.75
CA PRO A 153 4.35 -2.10 -7.50
C PRO A 153 3.69 -0.73 -7.32
N VAL A 154 4.24 0.35 -7.91
CA VAL A 154 3.62 1.68 -7.89
C VAL A 154 2.37 1.70 -8.77
N ALA A 155 2.45 1.14 -9.99
CA ALA A 155 1.29 1.01 -10.87
C ALA A 155 0.19 0.16 -10.23
N LEU A 156 0.57 -0.94 -9.56
CA LEU A 156 -0.37 -1.79 -8.84
C LEU A 156 -1.05 -1.04 -7.69
N LEU A 157 -0.29 -0.26 -6.91
CA LEU A 157 -0.84 0.60 -5.86
C LEU A 157 -1.84 1.62 -6.44
N ALA A 158 -1.53 2.23 -7.59
CA ALA A 158 -2.45 3.15 -8.29
C ALA A 158 -3.74 2.44 -8.72
N VAL A 159 -3.65 1.20 -9.23
CA VAL A 159 -4.83 0.39 -9.59
C VAL A 159 -5.65 0.04 -8.35
N VAL A 160 -5.01 -0.28 -7.22
CA VAL A 160 -5.73 -0.49 -5.94
C VAL A 160 -6.48 0.79 -5.55
N PHE A 161 -5.88 1.98 -5.68
CA PHE A 161 -6.55 3.25 -5.38
C PHE A 161 -7.77 3.46 -6.25
N ILE A 162 -7.59 3.38 -7.57
CA ILE A 162 -8.68 3.52 -8.55
C ILE A 162 -9.78 2.50 -8.25
N GLY A 163 -9.41 1.24 -8.01
CA GLY A 163 -10.37 0.19 -7.72
C GLY A 163 -11.21 0.45 -6.47
N ARG A 164 -10.62 1.01 -5.40
CA ARG A 164 -11.37 1.30 -4.17
C ARG A 164 -12.32 2.50 -4.29
N LEU A 165 -11.99 3.48 -5.14
CA LEU A 165 -12.93 4.55 -5.52
C LEU A 165 -14.05 3.98 -6.42
N TYR A 166 -13.66 3.22 -7.43
CA TYR A 166 -14.55 2.65 -8.44
C TYR A 166 -15.65 1.76 -7.82
N VAL A 167 -15.31 0.91 -6.86
CA VAL A 167 -16.31 0.04 -6.19
C VAL A 167 -17.13 0.74 -5.11
N GLY A 168 -16.95 2.05 -4.90
CA GLY A 168 -17.70 2.82 -3.91
C GLY A 168 -17.27 2.59 -2.45
N ALA A 169 -16.07 2.03 -2.24
CA ALA A 169 -15.62 1.60 -0.91
C ALA A 169 -15.03 2.73 -0.06
N HIS A 170 -14.35 3.68 -0.69
CA HIS A 170 -13.53 4.70 -0.03
C HIS A 170 -13.56 6.03 -0.76
N LEU A 171 -13.36 7.13 -0.03
CA LEU A 171 -13.06 8.44 -0.58
C LEU A 171 -11.54 8.60 -0.78
N PRO A 172 -11.08 9.56 -1.62
CA PRO A 172 -9.65 9.81 -1.87
C PRO A 172 -8.80 9.94 -0.61
N LEU A 173 -9.28 10.65 0.40
CA LEU A 173 -8.52 10.86 1.64
C LEU A 173 -8.32 9.58 2.46
N ASP A 174 -9.26 8.63 2.37
CA ASP A 174 -9.12 7.31 3.01
C ASP A 174 -7.94 6.54 2.41
N LEU A 175 -7.72 6.68 1.09
CA LEU A 175 -6.63 6.04 0.36
C LEU A 175 -5.29 6.70 0.69
N ILE A 176 -5.27 8.04 0.75
CA ILE A 176 -4.09 8.81 1.15
C ILE A 176 -3.67 8.42 2.57
N GLY A 177 -4.63 8.38 3.52
CA GLY A 177 -4.36 7.97 4.90
C GLY A 177 -3.88 6.53 4.99
N GLY A 178 -4.50 5.62 4.22
CA GLY A 178 -4.06 4.23 4.13
C GLY A 178 -2.64 4.11 3.60
N ALA A 179 -2.31 4.79 2.49
CA ALA A 179 -0.96 4.76 1.92
C ALA A 179 0.09 5.39 2.84
N ALA A 180 -0.25 6.47 3.52
CA ALA A 180 0.62 7.12 4.49
C ALA A 180 0.98 6.18 5.65
N LEU A 181 -0.04 5.48 6.20
CA LEU A 181 0.16 4.46 7.21
C LEU A 181 0.99 3.28 6.68
N GLY A 182 0.74 2.85 5.42
CA GLY A 182 1.51 1.82 4.74
C GLY A 182 2.97 2.21 4.51
N LEU A 183 3.24 3.45 4.11
CA LEU A 183 4.59 4.01 3.99
C LEU A 183 5.33 3.94 5.33
N ALA A 184 4.69 4.40 6.40
CA ALA A 184 5.28 4.37 7.74
C ALA A 184 5.60 2.94 8.18
N ALA A 185 4.63 2.01 8.05
CA ALA A 185 4.80 0.62 8.46
C ALA A 185 5.86 -0.12 7.63
N GLY A 186 5.89 0.08 6.30
CA GLY A 186 6.89 -0.50 5.42
C GLY A 186 8.30 0.00 5.73
N CYS A 187 8.47 1.30 5.96
CA CYS A 187 9.74 1.89 6.36
C CYS A 187 10.19 1.38 7.74
N ALA A 188 9.29 1.31 8.72
CA ALA A 188 9.58 0.75 10.04
C ALA A 188 10.05 -0.71 9.95
N ALA A 189 9.38 -1.55 9.16
CA ALA A 189 9.77 -2.94 8.95
C ALA A 189 11.17 -3.05 8.30
N ASN A 190 11.47 -2.20 7.29
CA ASN A 190 12.79 -2.13 6.69
C ASN A 190 13.88 -1.73 7.69
N LEU A 191 13.58 -0.81 8.61
CA LEU A 191 14.52 -0.39 9.68
C LEU A 191 14.75 -1.52 10.71
N VAL A 192 13.72 -2.31 11.03
CA VAL A 192 13.81 -3.43 11.97
C VAL A 192 14.60 -4.59 11.37
N VAL A 193 14.20 -5.06 10.18
CA VAL A 193 14.77 -6.25 9.55
C VAL A 193 16.10 -5.96 8.84
N GLY A 194 16.28 -4.71 8.37
CA GLY A 194 17.38 -4.30 7.49
C GLY A 194 17.17 -4.76 6.05
N VAL A 195 17.73 -4.03 5.12
CA VAL A 195 17.65 -4.30 3.68
C VAL A 195 19.03 -4.71 3.12
N PRO A 196 19.08 -5.55 2.05
CA PRO A 196 20.34 -5.91 1.42
C PRO A 196 20.99 -4.69 0.75
N ASP A 197 22.32 -4.63 0.77
CA ASP A 197 23.07 -3.66 -0.03
C ASP A 197 23.27 -4.23 -1.43
N LEU A 198 22.49 -3.74 -2.40
CA LEU A 198 22.56 -4.23 -3.78
C LEU A 198 23.81 -3.75 -4.55
N ALA A 199 24.61 -2.85 -3.98
CA ALA A 199 25.84 -2.37 -4.61
C ALA A 199 26.90 -3.49 -4.74
N GLU A 200 26.85 -4.51 -3.88
CA GLU A 200 27.78 -5.66 -3.94
C GLU A 200 27.36 -6.75 -4.94
N THR A 201 26.07 -6.79 -5.35
CA THR A 201 25.57 -7.86 -6.24
C THR A 201 25.85 -7.56 -7.72
N GLY A 202 26.14 -6.32 -8.08
CA GLY A 202 26.49 -5.90 -9.45
C GLY A 202 27.99 -6.01 -9.79
N ALA A 203 28.84 -6.20 -8.79
CA ALA A 203 30.30 -6.23 -8.99
C ALA A 203 30.88 -7.62 -9.31
N THR A 204 30.04 -8.68 -9.34
CA THR A 204 30.51 -10.06 -9.56
C THR A 204 30.25 -10.62 -10.96
N GLU A 205 29.79 -9.80 -11.92
CA GLU A 205 29.63 -10.18 -13.33
C GLU A 205 30.52 -9.38 -14.30
N GLU A 206 31.75 -9.05 -13.90
CA GLU A 206 32.76 -8.80 -14.94
C GLU A 206 33.24 -10.14 -15.47
N PRO A 207 33.11 -10.40 -16.79
CA PRO A 207 33.73 -11.58 -17.37
C PRO A 207 35.24 -11.45 -17.17
N LYS A 208 35.86 -12.44 -16.52
CA LYS A 208 37.31 -12.63 -16.64
C LYS A 208 37.60 -12.83 -18.12
N GLU A 209 37.95 -11.75 -18.79
CA GLU A 209 38.59 -11.85 -20.11
C GLU A 209 39.84 -12.72 -19.94
N ALA A 210 39.84 -13.79 -20.71
CA ALA A 210 40.91 -14.74 -20.83
C ALA A 210 42.18 -14.02 -21.27
N SER A 211 43.11 -13.86 -20.35
CA SER A 211 44.50 -13.67 -20.69
C SER A 211 45.05 -15.02 -21.17
N ALA A 212 44.98 -15.25 -22.48
CA ALA A 212 45.72 -16.29 -23.16
C ALA A 212 46.49 -15.61 -24.30
N ALA A 213 47.77 -15.48 -24.12
CA ALA A 213 48.78 -15.35 -25.14
C ALA A 213 49.98 -16.21 -24.77
#